data_99e7a34b3ca9ab9c46e21d901d192e02
#
_entry.id   99e7a34b3ca9ab9c46e21d901d192e02
#
_cell.length_a   1.000
_cell.length_b   1.000
_cell.length_c   1.000
_cell.angle_alpha   90.00
_cell.angle_beta   90.00
_cell.angle_gamma   90.00
#
_symmetry.space_group_name_H-M   'P 1'
#
loop_
_entity.id
_entity.type
_entity.pdbx_description
1 polymer ?
#
loop_
_entity_poly.entity_id
_entity_poly.type
_entity_poly.pdbx_seq_one_letter_code
_entity_poly.pdbx_strand_id
1 'polypeptide(L)'
;ESGGSERPFYLFIHVPKNAGTTLRSIVDFQHGIKNTITYYNQKSTQLLENLDAMLKVGQHDYQALIGHFKYGVHKGLSCDYRYVTFLRDPVARAISSYYERRKTETSHFTKPDGSLLTLAESLVLHRNSYDNQQLRFLVGKAEDDQLSMDDVEFAIDILERDFLFAGLVELFDQSILLLSKQIGWKPCSYRPLNQGSDHDIDDADIKTIAALNEFDRILVEHVREKIAAETQKYGA
;
A
#
# COMPACT_ATOMS: atom_id res chain seq x y z
N GLU A 1 30.70 -16.09 -20.26
CA GLU A 1 30.09 -14.78 -20.02
C GLU A 1 28.59 -14.95 -20.06
N SER A 2 27.96 -15.30 -18.95
CA SER A 2 26.52 -15.41 -18.79
C SER A 2 26.01 -14.04 -18.32
N GLY A 3 25.71 -13.14 -19.22
CA GLY A 3 24.94 -11.94 -18.99
C GLY A 3 23.48 -12.31 -18.73
N GLY A 4 23.20 -12.95 -17.61
CA GLY A 4 21.85 -13.06 -17.09
C GLY A 4 21.43 -11.66 -16.65
N SER A 5 20.42 -11.06 -17.26
CA SER A 5 19.75 -9.87 -16.75
C SER A 5 19.23 -10.24 -15.36
N GLU A 6 19.93 -9.81 -14.32
CA GLU A 6 19.46 -9.97 -12.95
C GLU A 6 18.09 -9.31 -12.85
N ARG A 7 17.09 -10.09 -12.43
CA ARG A 7 15.74 -9.56 -12.23
C ARG A 7 15.81 -8.52 -11.12
N PRO A 8 15.11 -7.38 -11.25
CA PRO A 8 15.09 -6.39 -10.20
C PRO A 8 14.45 -6.95 -8.93
N PHE A 9 14.88 -6.46 -7.78
CA PHE A 9 14.23 -6.73 -6.50
C PHE A 9 12.96 -5.90 -6.38
N TYR A 10 11.82 -6.54 -6.12
CA TYR A 10 10.53 -5.85 -6.06
C TYR A 10 10.18 -5.38 -4.66
N LEU A 11 9.85 -4.11 -4.52
CA LEU A 11 9.48 -3.44 -3.29
C LEU A 11 7.97 -3.13 -3.29
N PHE A 12 7.16 -4.02 -2.72
CA PHE A 12 5.71 -3.84 -2.63
C PHE A 12 5.34 -3.03 -1.39
N ILE A 13 5.17 -1.71 -1.55
CA ILE A 13 4.64 -0.87 -0.46
C ILE A 13 3.17 -1.19 -0.27
N HIS A 14 2.86 -1.86 0.85
CA HIS A 14 1.49 -2.12 1.23
C HIS A 14 0.98 -1.06 2.21
N VAL A 15 0.22 -0.11 1.70
CA VAL A 15 -0.51 0.83 2.55
C VAL A 15 -1.62 0.06 3.28
N PRO A 16 -1.76 0.18 4.62
CA PRO A 16 -2.81 -0.52 5.36
C PRO A 16 -4.21 -0.32 4.78
N LYS A 17 -4.98 -1.40 4.69
CA LYS A 17 -6.36 -1.47 4.14
C LYS A 17 -6.47 -1.35 2.62
N ASN A 18 -5.36 -1.51 1.89
CA ASN A 18 -5.31 -1.53 0.43
C ASN A 18 -5.11 -2.97 -0.11
N ALA A 19 -5.97 -3.89 0.29
CA ALA A 19 -6.03 -5.29 -0.19
C ALA A 19 -4.73 -6.11 -0.03
N GLY A 20 -3.87 -5.75 0.94
CA GLY A 20 -2.55 -6.34 1.08
C GLY A 20 -2.53 -7.83 1.37
N THR A 21 -3.54 -8.39 2.04
CA THR A 21 -3.63 -9.85 2.27
C THR A 21 -3.76 -10.60 0.95
N THR A 22 -4.61 -10.10 0.04
CA THR A 22 -4.78 -10.68 -1.30
C THR A 22 -3.52 -10.46 -2.15
N LEU A 23 -2.98 -9.24 -2.17
CA LEU A 23 -1.76 -8.94 -2.90
C LEU A 23 -0.59 -9.80 -2.42
N ARG A 24 -0.41 -9.95 -1.11
CA ARG A 24 0.63 -10.81 -0.54
C ARG A 24 0.49 -12.26 -1.01
N SER A 25 -0.71 -12.82 -1.02
CA SER A 25 -0.92 -14.19 -1.47
C SER A 25 -0.53 -14.38 -2.95
N ILE A 26 -0.76 -13.35 -3.79
CA ILE A 26 -0.34 -13.36 -5.18
C ILE A 26 1.19 -13.26 -5.28
N VAL A 27 1.83 -12.35 -4.56
CA VAL A 27 3.29 -12.20 -4.52
C VAL A 27 3.97 -13.49 -4.06
N ASP A 28 3.46 -14.09 -2.97
CA ASP A 28 3.96 -15.38 -2.44
C ASP A 28 3.81 -16.51 -3.46
N PHE A 29 2.74 -16.52 -4.24
CA PHE A 29 2.54 -17.50 -5.32
C PHE A 29 3.51 -17.29 -6.49
N GLN A 30 3.78 -16.04 -6.88
CA GLN A 30 4.59 -15.71 -8.05
C GLN A 30 6.10 -15.84 -7.79
N HIS A 31 6.57 -15.42 -6.63
CA HIS A 31 7.99 -15.42 -6.27
C HIS A 31 8.39 -16.59 -5.37
N GLY A 32 7.41 -17.22 -4.72
CA GLY A 32 7.62 -18.23 -3.69
C GLY A 32 7.77 -17.63 -2.29
N ILE A 33 7.15 -18.27 -1.31
CA ILE A 33 7.15 -17.81 0.11
C ILE A 33 8.56 -17.65 0.66
N LYS A 34 9.48 -18.54 0.26
CA LYS A 34 10.89 -18.51 0.72
C LYS A 34 11.70 -17.36 0.11
N ASN A 35 11.27 -16.86 -1.03
CA ASN A 35 11.93 -15.79 -1.78
C ASN A 35 11.23 -14.43 -1.58
N THR A 36 10.20 -14.38 -0.72
CA THR A 36 9.45 -13.16 -0.37
C THR A 36 9.73 -12.79 1.08
N ILE A 37 10.28 -11.60 1.30
CA ILE A 37 10.44 -11.01 2.63
C ILE A 37 9.14 -10.29 2.99
N THR A 38 8.62 -10.51 4.20
CA THR A 38 7.42 -9.84 4.69
C THR A 38 7.73 -8.89 5.83
N TYR A 39 7.20 -7.65 5.78
CA TYR A 39 7.42 -6.62 6.78
C TYR A 39 6.09 -6.01 7.24
N TYR A 40 5.43 -6.67 8.19
CA TYR A 40 4.16 -6.20 8.77
C TYR A 40 4.27 -5.84 10.26
N ASN A 41 5.39 -6.18 10.89
CA ASN A 41 5.63 -5.88 12.30
C ASN A 41 6.71 -4.79 12.39
N GLN A 42 6.30 -3.56 12.70
CA GLN A 42 7.20 -2.39 12.83
C GLN A 42 8.24 -2.51 13.96
N LYS A 43 8.17 -3.57 14.80
CA LYS A 43 9.15 -3.79 15.87
C LYS A 43 10.54 -4.21 15.37
N SER A 44 10.71 -4.44 14.06
CA SER A 44 11.97 -4.87 13.46
C SER A 44 12.47 -3.86 12.41
N THR A 45 12.77 -2.62 12.82
CA THR A 45 13.51 -1.66 11.98
C THR A 45 14.82 -2.25 11.47
N GLN A 46 15.45 -3.09 12.27
CA GLN A 46 16.68 -3.82 11.97
C GLN A 46 16.60 -4.67 10.67
N LEU A 47 15.40 -5.15 10.28
CA LEU A 47 15.24 -5.88 9.02
C LEU A 47 15.50 -4.95 7.82
N LEU A 48 14.93 -3.74 7.82
CA LEU A 48 15.12 -2.79 6.72
C LEU A 48 16.54 -2.24 6.69
N GLU A 49 17.16 -2.02 7.85
CA GLU A 49 18.55 -1.58 7.99
C GLU A 49 19.53 -2.63 7.46
N ASN A 50 19.23 -3.91 7.60
CA ASN A 50 20.05 -5.02 7.15
C ASN A 50 19.63 -5.59 5.79
N LEU A 51 18.64 -5.02 5.12
CA LEU A 51 18.07 -5.59 3.89
C LEU A 51 19.14 -5.83 2.81
N ASP A 52 19.99 -4.85 2.53
CA ASP A 52 21.06 -4.98 1.53
C ASP A 52 22.07 -6.10 1.89
N ALA A 53 22.43 -6.21 3.16
CA ALA A 53 23.29 -7.29 3.62
C ALA A 53 22.62 -8.66 3.45
N MET A 54 21.32 -8.78 3.73
CA MET A 54 20.57 -10.02 3.53
C MET A 54 20.53 -10.43 2.05
N LEU A 55 20.38 -9.48 1.13
CA LEU A 55 20.37 -9.73 -0.30
C LEU A 55 21.74 -10.19 -0.81
N LYS A 56 22.84 -9.66 -0.23
CA LYS A 56 24.22 -10.00 -0.62
C LYS A 56 24.72 -11.34 -0.12
N VAL A 57 24.24 -11.82 1.02
CA VAL A 57 24.74 -13.07 1.66
C VAL A 57 24.43 -14.31 0.83
N GLY A 58 23.52 -14.23 -0.16
CA GLY A 58 23.32 -15.30 -1.15
C GLY A 58 22.74 -16.62 -0.62
N GLN A 59 22.34 -16.68 0.65
CA GLN A 59 21.73 -17.89 1.23
C GLN A 59 20.28 -18.08 0.75
N HIS A 60 19.64 -17.01 0.26
CA HIS A 60 18.29 -17.03 -0.28
C HIS A 60 18.23 -16.17 -1.54
N ASP A 61 17.50 -16.67 -2.53
CA ASP A 61 17.19 -15.94 -3.76
C ASP A 61 15.95 -15.02 -3.54
N TYR A 62 16.12 -14.01 -2.66
CA TYR A 62 15.04 -13.06 -2.39
C TYR A 62 14.74 -12.23 -3.63
N GLN A 63 13.46 -12.19 -4.01
CA GLN A 63 12.97 -11.49 -5.19
C GLN A 63 12.02 -10.33 -4.85
N ALA A 64 11.42 -10.36 -3.67
CA ALA A 64 10.46 -9.35 -3.26
C ALA A 64 10.49 -9.05 -1.75
N LEU A 65 10.21 -7.80 -1.40
CA LEU A 65 9.81 -7.35 -0.07
C LEU A 65 8.38 -6.82 -0.15
N ILE A 66 7.49 -7.29 0.72
CA ILE A 66 6.12 -6.79 0.83
C ILE A 66 5.77 -6.44 2.27
N GLY A 67 5.15 -5.28 2.51
CA GLY A 67 4.72 -4.92 3.86
C GLY A 67 4.46 -3.45 4.09
N HIS A 68 4.33 -3.10 5.37
CA HIS A 68 4.04 -1.75 5.84
C HIS A 68 5.32 -0.93 6.02
N PHE A 69 6.02 -0.67 4.95
CA PHE A 69 7.18 0.23 4.92
C PHE A 69 6.90 1.42 3.99
N LYS A 70 7.59 2.51 4.25
CA LYS A 70 7.45 3.76 3.48
C LYS A 70 8.46 3.79 2.33
N TYR A 71 8.21 4.65 1.34
CA TYR A 71 9.18 4.94 0.29
C TYR A 71 10.52 5.41 0.88
N GLY A 72 11.61 5.05 0.21
CA GLY A 72 12.97 5.41 0.63
C GLY A 72 13.83 4.23 1.09
N VAL A 73 13.27 3.04 1.27
CA VAL A 73 14.00 1.80 1.64
C VAL A 73 15.10 1.48 0.62
N HIS A 74 14.90 1.82 -0.65
CA HIS A 74 15.86 1.60 -1.73
C HIS A 74 17.21 2.30 -1.52
N LYS A 75 17.26 3.39 -0.73
CA LYS A 75 18.49 4.16 -0.50
C LYS A 75 19.61 3.34 0.13
N GLY A 76 19.28 2.23 0.77
CA GLY A 76 20.23 1.29 1.32
C GLY A 76 20.57 0.11 0.40
N LEU A 77 19.96 -0.02 -0.80
CA LEU A 77 20.13 -1.17 -1.68
C LEU A 77 21.22 -0.94 -2.72
N SER A 78 22.02 -1.97 -2.98
CA SER A 78 23.05 -2.00 -4.03
C SER A 78 22.64 -2.78 -5.29
N CYS A 79 21.43 -3.38 -5.29
CA CYS A 79 20.86 -4.08 -6.44
C CYS A 79 19.85 -3.20 -7.20
N ASP A 80 19.52 -3.59 -8.43
CA ASP A 80 18.39 -2.98 -9.16
C ASP A 80 17.08 -3.29 -8.44
N TYR A 81 16.17 -2.34 -8.37
CA TYR A 81 14.90 -2.45 -7.66
C TYR A 81 13.76 -1.81 -8.46
N ARG A 82 12.54 -2.21 -8.14
CA ARG A 82 11.31 -1.59 -8.66
C ARG A 82 10.25 -1.55 -7.56
N TYR A 83 9.64 -0.39 -7.39
CA TYR A 83 8.51 -0.23 -6.49
C TYR A 83 7.19 -0.65 -7.13
N VAL A 84 6.30 -1.20 -6.31
CA VAL A 84 4.90 -1.48 -6.65
C VAL A 84 4.03 -1.07 -5.47
N THR A 85 2.88 -0.46 -5.74
CA THR A 85 1.89 -0.17 -4.70
C THR A 85 0.47 -0.33 -5.22
N PHE A 86 -0.48 -0.43 -4.30
CA PHE A 86 -1.91 -0.34 -4.59
C PHE A 86 -2.53 0.75 -3.73
N LEU A 87 -3.23 1.66 -4.36
CA LEU A 87 -4.01 2.70 -3.70
C LEU A 87 -5.48 2.29 -3.65
N ARG A 88 -6.25 2.99 -2.84
CA ARG A 88 -7.67 2.74 -2.63
C ARG A 88 -8.41 4.06 -2.50
N ASP A 89 -9.71 4.07 -2.84
CA ASP A 89 -10.59 5.18 -2.46
C ASP A 89 -10.35 5.57 -1.00
N PRO A 90 -10.01 6.84 -0.70
CA PRO A 90 -9.57 7.22 0.64
C PRO A 90 -10.69 7.09 1.70
N VAL A 91 -11.95 7.31 1.30
CA VAL A 91 -13.10 7.15 2.20
C VAL A 91 -13.28 5.69 2.55
N ALA A 92 -13.30 4.81 1.55
CA ALA A 92 -13.42 3.37 1.76
C ALA A 92 -12.24 2.81 2.58
N ARG A 93 -11.01 3.32 2.37
CA ARG A 93 -9.83 2.96 3.16
C ARG A 93 -9.99 3.36 4.63
N ALA A 94 -10.40 4.60 4.90
CA ALA A 94 -10.56 5.12 6.26
C ALA A 94 -11.63 4.36 7.04
N ILE A 95 -12.80 4.11 6.42
CA ILE A 95 -13.88 3.29 6.99
C ILE A 95 -13.36 1.88 7.31
N SER A 96 -12.66 1.25 6.37
CA SER A 96 -12.06 -0.08 6.57
C SER A 96 -11.04 -0.08 7.71
N SER A 97 -10.27 1.01 7.87
CA SER A 97 -9.31 1.17 8.97
C SER A 97 -10.02 1.27 10.33
N TYR A 98 -11.09 2.06 10.42
CA TYR A 98 -11.87 2.18 11.64
C TYR A 98 -12.40 0.83 12.12
N TYR A 99 -13.08 0.07 11.26
CA TYR A 99 -13.66 -1.21 11.65
C TYR A 99 -12.61 -2.27 12.00
N GLU A 100 -11.46 -2.26 11.38
CA GLU A 100 -10.37 -3.16 11.72
C GLU A 100 -9.75 -2.80 13.07
N ARG A 101 -9.36 -1.54 13.27
CA ARG A 101 -8.74 -1.07 14.49
C ARG A 101 -9.67 -1.21 15.70
N ARG A 102 -10.96 -0.96 15.52
CA ARG A 102 -11.97 -1.19 16.56
C ARG A 102 -12.01 -2.64 17.05
N LYS A 103 -11.64 -3.61 16.19
CA LYS A 103 -11.56 -5.04 16.55
C LYS A 103 -10.21 -5.41 17.16
N THR A 104 -9.13 -4.88 16.61
CA THR A 104 -7.75 -5.28 16.96
C THR A 104 -7.13 -4.44 18.06
N GLU A 105 -7.57 -3.18 18.19
CA GLU A 105 -7.08 -2.19 19.15
C GLU A 105 -8.21 -1.76 20.11
N THR A 106 -9.02 -2.70 20.57
CA THR A 106 -10.26 -2.46 21.33
C THR A 106 -10.06 -1.50 22.51
N SER A 107 -8.94 -1.58 23.21
CA SER A 107 -8.64 -0.68 24.34
C SER A 107 -8.57 0.80 23.97
N HIS A 108 -8.07 1.12 22.76
CA HIS A 108 -8.00 2.50 22.26
C HIS A 108 -9.36 3.00 21.71
N PHE A 109 -10.29 2.09 21.48
CA PHE A 109 -11.63 2.36 20.97
C PHE A 109 -12.72 2.20 22.01
N THR A 110 -12.38 1.95 23.29
CA THR A 110 -13.34 1.80 24.38
C THR A 110 -13.36 3.08 25.23
N LYS A 111 -14.56 3.64 25.39
CA LYS A 111 -14.81 4.80 26.26
C LYS A 111 -14.79 4.41 27.74
N PRO A 112 -14.69 5.39 28.67
CA PRO A 112 -14.69 5.11 30.13
C PRO A 112 -15.98 4.39 30.61
N ASP A 113 -17.11 4.56 29.91
CA ASP A 113 -18.37 3.88 30.20
C ASP A 113 -18.46 2.45 29.61
N GLY A 114 -17.38 1.97 28.96
CA GLY A 114 -17.30 0.64 28.34
C GLY A 114 -17.90 0.57 26.94
N SER A 115 -18.53 1.63 26.42
CA SER A 115 -19.00 1.66 25.04
C SER A 115 -17.86 1.87 24.06
N LEU A 116 -18.05 1.47 22.79
CA LEU A 116 -17.05 1.70 21.76
C LEU A 116 -17.23 3.09 21.12
N LEU A 117 -16.10 3.68 20.70
CA LEU A 117 -16.09 4.91 19.91
C LEU A 117 -16.90 4.71 18.61
N THR A 118 -17.73 5.69 18.27
CA THR A 118 -18.32 5.81 16.94
C THR A 118 -17.27 6.24 15.94
N LEU A 119 -17.56 6.17 14.63
CA LEU A 119 -16.66 6.65 13.58
C LEU A 119 -16.38 8.16 13.76
N ALA A 120 -17.42 8.97 13.98
CA ALA A 120 -17.29 10.42 14.26
C ALA A 120 -16.33 10.71 15.41
N GLU A 121 -16.51 10.04 16.56
CA GLU A 121 -15.64 10.18 17.73
C GLU A 121 -14.19 9.75 17.42
N SER A 122 -14.03 8.68 16.66
CA SER A 122 -12.71 8.19 16.26
C SER A 122 -12.00 9.15 15.30
N LEU A 123 -12.74 9.79 14.38
CA LEU A 123 -12.20 10.81 13.47
C LEU A 123 -11.66 12.04 14.21
N VAL A 124 -12.23 12.35 15.37
CA VAL A 124 -11.73 13.43 16.24
C VAL A 124 -10.51 12.98 17.05
N LEU A 125 -10.62 11.84 17.75
CA LEU A 125 -9.61 11.38 18.71
C LEU A 125 -8.36 10.80 18.03
N HIS A 126 -8.52 10.17 16.88
CA HIS A 126 -7.45 9.50 16.13
C HIS A 126 -7.25 10.11 14.73
N ARG A 127 -7.49 11.42 14.59
CA ARG A 127 -7.46 12.15 13.32
C ARG A 127 -6.25 11.78 12.45
N ASN A 128 -5.07 11.80 13.02
CA ASN A 128 -3.81 11.58 12.31
C ASN A 128 -3.73 10.18 11.65
N SER A 129 -4.41 9.19 12.22
CA SER A 129 -4.48 7.84 11.65
C SER A 129 -5.39 7.72 10.41
N TYR A 130 -6.17 8.76 10.12
CA TYR A 130 -7.06 8.82 8.96
C TYR A 130 -6.59 9.81 7.89
N ASP A 131 -5.76 10.78 8.26
CA ASP A 131 -5.34 11.91 7.43
C ASP A 131 -4.30 11.49 6.39
N ASN A 132 -4.71 11.46 5.11
CA ASN A 132 -3.85 11.27 3.93
C ASN A 132 -2.78 10.16 4.07
N GLN A 133 -3.18 9.01 4.60
CA GLN A 133 -2.26 7.92 4.92
C GLN A 133 -1.51 7.37 3.70
N GLN A 134 -2.14 7.36 2.53
CA GLN A 134 -1.51 6.85 1.32
C GLN A 134 -0.39 7.77 0.87
N LEU A 135 -0.62 9.08 0.89
CA LEU A 135 0.44 10.07 0.62
C LEU A 135 1.59 9.90 1.61
N ARG A 136 1.29 9.79 2.93
CA ARG A 136 2.33 9.61 3.97
C ARG A 136 3.23 8.40 3.73
N PHE A 137 2.67 7.31 3.25
CA PHE A 137 3.46 6.12 2.87
C PHE A 137 4.36 6.37 1.67
N LEU A 138 3.87 7.09 0.66
CA LEU A 138 4.63 7.39 -0.55
C LEU A 138 5.74 8.43 -0.31
N VAL A 139 5.50 9.42 0.54
CA VAL A 139 6.53 10.46 0.80
C VAL A 139 7.40 10.20 2.04
N GLY A 140 7.12 9.13 2.77
CA GLY A 140 7.91 8.74 3.94
C GLY A 140 7.61 9.53 5.22
N LYS A 141 6.59 10.42 5.23
CA LYS A 141 6.24 11.27 6.38
C LYS A 141 5.53 10.52 7.50
N ALA A 142 5.74 10.97 8.74
CA ALA A 142 5.05 10.45 9.93
C ALA A 142 3.60 10.99 10.01
N GLU A 143 2.80 10.42 10.94
CA GLU A 143 1.40 10.84 11.13
C GLU A 143 1.27 12.29 11.60
N ASP A 144 2.25 12.80 12.35
CA ASP A 144 2.26 14.16 12.90
C ASP A 144 2.93 15.19 11.97
N ASP A 145 3.57 14.76 10.89
CA ASP A 145 4.19 15.66 9.93
C ASP A 145 3.13 16.42 9.13
N GLN A 146 3.37 17.72 8.91
CA GLN A 146 2.51 18.53 8.05
C GLN A 146 2.68 18.11 6.58
N LEU A 147 1.55 17.90 5.90
CA LEU A 147 1.51 17.65 4.45
C LEU A 147 1.19 18.94 3.68
N SER A 148 1.69 19.03 2.45
CA SER A 148 1.46 20.13 1.52
C SER A 148 1.23 19.63 0.09
N MET A 149 0.92 20.52 -0.83
CA MET A 149 0.84 20.19 -2.26
C MET A 149 2.20 19.76 -2.84
N ASP A 150 3.31 20.28 -2.32
CA ASP A 150 4.66 19.84 -2.73
C ASP A 150 4.87 18.34 -2.45
N ASP A 151 4.28 17.82 -1.37
CA ASP A 151 4.31 16.37 -1.09
C ASP A 151 3.50 15.58 -2.11
N VAL A 152 2.38 16.11 -2.59
CA VAL A 152 1.58 15.48 -3.65
C VAL A 152 2.36 15.46 -4.96
N GLU A 153 2.97 16.58 -5.33
CA GLU A 153 3.80 16.69 -6.54
C GLU A 153 4.99 15.72 -6.45
N PHE A 154 5.66 15.66 -5.32
CA PHE A 154 6.73 14.70 -5.08
C PHE A 154 6.26 13.25 -5.17
N ALA A 155 5.08 12.93 -4.61
CA ALA A 155 4.51 11.59 -4.69
C ALA A 155 4.18 11.19 -6.14
N ILE A 156 3.63 12.11 -6.95
CA ILE A 156 3.38 11.89 -8.37
C ILE A 156 4.70 11.66 -9.11
N ASP A 157 5.73 12.49 -8.86
CA ASP A 157 7.04 12.35 -9.50
C ASP A 157 7.68 10.97 -9.23
N ILE A 158 7.67 10.51 -7.98
CA ILE A 158 8.21 9.19 -7.67
C ILE A 158 7.36 8.04 -8.23
N LEU A 159 6.02 8.19 -8.29
CA LEU A 159 5.14 7.21 -8.92
C LEU A 159 5.44 7.05 -10.42
N GLU A 160 5.89 8.11 -11.09
CA GLU A 160 6.29 8.07 -12.50
C GLU A 160 7.72 7.55 -12.71
N ARG A 161 8.64 7.89 -11.81
CA ARG A 161 10.06 7.62 -11.98
C ARG A 161 10.50 6.28 -11.38
N ASP A 162 10.05 5.96 -10.17
CA ASP A 162 10.60 4.88 -9.34
C ASP A 162 9.64 3.68 -9.21
N PHE A 163 8.34 3.91 -9.46
CA PHE A 163 7.37 2.82 -9.40
C PHE A 163 7.20 2.17 -10.77
N LEU A 164 7.39 0.88 -10.81
CA LEU A 164 7.03 0.07 -11.97
C LEU A 164 5.51 0.11 -12.19
N PHE A 165 4.76 0.05 -11.09
CA PHE A 165 3.30 0.00 -11.16
C PHE A 165 2.64 0.55 -9.90
N ALA A 166 1.58 1.32 -10.10
CA ALA A 166 0.62 1.69 -9.07
C ALA A 166 -0.77 1.20 -9.49
N GLY A 167 -1.39 0.34 -8.68
CA GLY A 167 -2.73 -0.21 -8.91
C GLY A 167 -3.80 0.45 -8.06
N LEU A 168 -5.07 0.12 -8.35
CA LEU A 168 -6.22 0.52 -7.54
C LEU A 168 -6.97 -0.72 -7.03
N VAL A 169 -7.39 -0.66 -5.75
CA VAL A 169 -8.20 -1.72 -5.13
C VAL A 169 -9.56 -1.85 -5.80
N GLU A 170 -10.16 -0.74 -6.22
CA GLU A 170 -11.45 -0.71 -6.95
C GLU A 170 -11.35 -1.33 -8.35
N LEU A 171 -10.15 -1.37 -8.92
CA LEU A 171 -9.83 -1.97 -10.21
C LEU A 171 -8.84 -3.12 -10.04
N PHE A 172 -8.98 -3.92 -8.98
CA PHE A 172 -7.95 -4.88 -8.55
C PHE A 172 -7.60 -5.91 -9.64
N ASP A 173 -8.61 -6.53 -10.26
CA ASP A 173 -8.40 -7.53 -11.31
C ASP A 173 -7.64 -6.95 -12.50
N GLN A 174 -8.06 -5.77 -12.95
CA GLN A 174 -7.42 -5.03 -14.03
C GLN A 174 -5.99 -4.63 -13.66
N SER A 175 -5.80 -4.13 -12.43
CA SER A 175 -4.47 -3.75 -11.92
C SER A 175 -3.53 -4.95 -11.85
N ILE A 176 -3.98 -6.11 -11.37
CA ILE A 176 -3.18 -7.34 -11.34
C ILE A 176 -2.85 -7.82 -12.75
N LEU A 177 -3.79 -7.72 -13.69
CA LEU A 177 -3.53 -8.10 -15.09
C LEU A 177 -2.44 -7.22 -15.72
N LEU A 178 -2.53 -5.90 -15.56
CA LEU A 178 -1.52 -4.97 -16.06
C LEU A 178 -0.15 -5.20 -15.40
N LEU A 179 -0.11 -5.31 -14.08
CA LEU A 179 1.11 -5.63 -13.34
C LEU A 179 1.73 -6.95 -13.81
N SER A 180 0.90 -7.99 -13.98
CA SER A 180 1.36 -9.31 -14.44
C SER A 180 2.03 -9.24 -15.81
N LYS A 181 1.48 -8.44 -16.73
CA LYS A 181 2.08 -8.21 -18.05
C LYS A 181 3.45 -7.51 -17.96
N GLN A 182 3.60 -6.55 -17.04
CA GLN A 182 4.84 -5.79 -16.87
C GLN A 182 5.97 -6.61 -16.21
N ILE A 183 5.62 -7.45 -15.23
CA ILE A 183 6.60 -8.25 -14.49
C ILE A 183 6.83 -9.62 -15.15
N GLY A 184 5.94 -10.05 -16.03
CA GLY A 184 5.96 -11.40 -16.61
C GLY A 184 5.45 -12.48 -15.66
N TRP A 185 4.50 -12.15 -14.79
CA TRP A 185 3.85 -13.10 -13.90
C TRP A 185 2.99 -14.12 -14.65
N LYS A 186 2.92 -15.32 -14.09
CA LYS A 186 2.02 -16.35 -14.62
C LYS A 186 0.56 -16.03 -14.27
N PRO A 187 -0.39 -16.37 -15.14
CA PRO A 187 -1.80 -16.29 -14.76
C PRO A 187 -2.07 -17.06 -13.47
N CYS A 188 -2.76 -16.44 -12.53
CA CYS A 188 -3.17 -17.05 -11.28
C CYS A 188 -4.61 -16.68 -10.96
N SER A 189 -5.32 -17.60 -10.34
CA SER A 189 -6.60 -17.32 -9.70
C SER A 189 -6.35 -17.00 -8.23
N TYR A 190 -7.06 -16.02 -7.71
CA TYR A 190 -7.03 -15.68 -6.30
C TYR A 190 -8.46 -15.43 -5.80
N ARG A 191 -8.66 -15.54 -4.50
CA ARG A 191 -9.91 -15.15 -3.86
C ARG A 191 -9.72 -13.80 -3.19
N PRO A 192 -10.62 -12.83 -3.40
CA PRO A 192 -10.61 -11.62 -2.60
C PRO A 192 -10.74 -11.99 -1.13
N LEU A 193 -9.73 -11.62 -0.35
CA LEU A 193 -9.70 -11.85 1.10
C LEU A 193 -10.13 -10.55 1.81
N ASN A 194 -10.86 -10.69 2.92
CA ASN A 194 -11.30 -9.55 3.74
C ASN A 194 -12.18 -8.54 2.98
N GLN A 195 -13.17 -9.02 2.22
CA GLN A 195 -14.23 -8.15 1.71
C GLN A 195 -14.95 -7.51 2.91
N GLY A 196 -14.96 -6.17 2.95
CA GLY A 196 -15.67 -5.43 3.98
C GLY A 196 -17.17 -5.71 3.91
N SER A 197 -17.85 -5.72 5.06
CA SER A 197 -19.31 -5.67 5.11
C SER A 197 -19.76 -4.25 4.73
N ASP A 198 -20.90 -4.14 4.06
CA ASP A 198 -21.58 -2.86 3.91
C ASP A 198 -21.92 -2.32 5.29
N HIS A 199 -21.50 -1.11 5.55
CA HIS A 199 -21.79 -0.39 6.78
C HIS A 199 -22.63 0.83 6.42
N ASP A 200 -23.69 1.02 7.16
CA ASP A 200 -24.45 2.28 7.11
C ASP A 200 -23.61 3.38 7.77
N ILE A 201 -23.08 4.29 6.96
CA ILE A 201 -22.20 5.38 7.39
C ILE A 201 -22.91 6.71 7.18
N ASP A 202 -22.89 7.55 8.19
CA ASP A 202 -23.46 8.89 8.11
C ASP A 202 -22.76 9.74 7.03
N ASP A 203 -23.55 10.46 6.24
CA ASP A 203 -23.04 11.37 5.21
C ASP A 203 -22.09 12.45 5.77
N ALA A 204 -22.27 12.87 7.02
CA ALA A 204 -21.39 13.81 7.69
C ALA A 204 -20.00 13.21 7.94
N ASP A 205 -19.94 11.94 8.33
CA ASP A 205 -18.68 11.22 8.52
C ASP A 205 -17.96 11.03 7.17
N ILE A 206 -18.69 10.68 6.11
CA ILE A 206 -18.15 10.58 4.75
C ILE A 206 -17.52 11.88 4.31
N LYS A 207 -18.20 13.01 4.50
CA LYS A 207 -17.69 14.35 4.16
C LYS A 207 -16.47 14.71 4.98
N THR A 208 -16.45 14.37 6.27
CA THR A 208 -15.31 14.60 7.15
C THR A 208 -14.09 13.81 6.69
N ILE A 209 -14.27 12.54 6.39
CA ILE A 209 -13.18 11.69 5.86
C ILE A 209 -12.67 12.22 4.51
N ALA A 210 -13.57 12.61 3.61
CA ALA A 210 -13.20 13.16 2.31
C ALA A 210 -12.35 14.43 2.45
N ALA A 211 -12.73 15.33 3.34
CA ALA A 211 -11.98 16.56 3.63
C ALA A 211 -10.58 16.26 4.24
N LEU A 212 -10.46 15.23 5.07
CA LEU A 212 -9.19 14.80 5.66
C LEU A 212 -8.24 14.13 4.64
N ASN A 213 -8.75 13.74 3.47
CA ASN A 213 -8.01 12.92 2.52
C ASN A 213 -8.00 13.54 1.11
N GLU A 214 -7.99 14.86 1.00
CA GLU A 214 -7.96 15.54 -0.30
C GLU A 214 -6.72 15.21 -1.11
N PHE A 215 -5.56 15.09 -0.47
CA PHE A 215 -4.31 14.74 -1.14
C PHE A 215 -4.30 13.28 -1.61
N ASP A 216 -4.80 12.36 -0.78
CA ASP A 216 -4.95 10.96 -1.19
C ASP A 216 -5.89 10.84 -2.40
N ARG A 217 -6.96 11.67 -2.47
CA ARG A 217 -7.87 11.69 -3.60
C ARG A 217 -7.18 12.09 -4.90
N ILE A 218 -6.29 13.08 -4.86
CA ILE A 218 -5.51 13.50 -6.04
C ILE A 218 -4.64 12.35 -6.54
N LEU A 219 -3.95 11.64 -5.63
CA LEU A 219 -3.11 10.50 -5.98
C LEU A 219 -3.92 9.34 -6.59
N VAL A 220 -5.07 9.03 -6.01
CA VAL A 220 -5.96 7.96 -6.50
C VAL A 220 -6.47 8.29 -7.90
N GLU A 221 -6.83 9.55 -8.17
CA GLU A 221 -7.28 9.96 -9.50
C GLU A 221 -6.15 9.90 -10.52
N HIS A 222 -4.95 10.38 -10.18
CA HIS A 222 -3.78 10.26 -11.04
C HIS A 222 -3.51 8.78 -11.43
N VAL A 223 -3.55 7.86 -10.46
CA VAL A 223 -3.36 6.43 -10.73
C VAL A 223 -4.51 5.85 -11.57
N ARG A 224 -5.75 6.32 -11.37
CA ARG A 224 -6.91 5.92 -12.16
C ARG A 224 -6.76 6.28 -13.65
N GLU A 225 -6.35 7.50 -13.92
CA GLU A 225 -6.08 7.97 -15.29
C GLU A 225 -4.98 7.13 -15.96
N LYS A 226 -3.93 6.82 -15.21
CA LYS A 226 -2.82 5.99 -15.69
C LYS A 226 -3.25 4.57 -16.05
N ILE A 227 -4.03 3.92 -15.17
CA ILE A 227 -4.60 2.60 -15.43
C ILE A 227 -5.50 2.62 -16.67
N ALA A 228 -6.34 3.65 -16.82
CA ALA A 228 -7.21 3.79 -17.99
C ALA A 228 -6.41 3.92 -19.29
N ALA A 229 -5.36 4.73 -19.30
CA ALA A 229 -4.47 4.89 -20.45
C ALA A 229 -3.73 3.58 -20.81
N GLU A 230 -3.21 2.87 -19.82
CA GLU A 230 -2.54 1.59 -20.03
C GLU A 230 -3.51 0.51 -20.57
N THR A 231 -4.73 0.48 -20.05
CA THR A 231 -5.76 -0.47 -20.52
C THR A 231 -6.08 -0.26 -21.98
N GLN A 232 -6.26 0.99 -22.42
CA GLN A 232 -6.48 1.31 -23.84
C GLN A 232 -5.32 0.84 -24.72
N LYS A 233 -4.10 1.01 -24.26
CA LYS A 233 -2.89 0.60 -24.97
C LYS A 233 -2.80 -0.92 -25.17
N TYR A 234 -3.34 -1.70 -24.24
CA TYR A 234 -3.34 -3.17 -24.34
C TYR A 234 -4.58 -3.76 -25.01
N GLY A 235 -5.54 -2.94 -25.45
CA GLY A 235 -6.72 -3.38 -26.18
C GLY A 235 -7.68 -4.25 -25.36
N ALA A 236 -7.79 -3.96 -24.07
CA ALA A 236 -8.68 -4.69 -23.15
C ALA A 236 -10.01 -3.97 -22.94
#